data_586c7a92741748e8a117c38690a22ed9
#
_entry.id   586c7a92741748e8a117c38690a22ed9
#
_cell.length_a   1.000
_cell.length_b   1.000
_cell.length_c   1.000
_cell.angle_alpha   90.00
_cell.angle_beta   90.00
_cell.angle_gamma   90.00
#
_symmetry.space_group_name_H-M   'P 1'
#
loop_
_entity.id
_entity.type
_entity.pdbx_description
1 polymer ?
#
loop_
_entity_poly.entity_id
_entity_poly.type
_entity_poly.pdbx_seq_one_letter_code
_entity_poly.pdbx_strand_id
1 'polypeptide(L)'
;MGENVAPSPQKGRGRKRKKPPRRENAAPTAAKLQQASAEGAARAHTSNTSPKAANGFGPADNAALRRNWLDRTAYAALDLGTNNCRLLIARAGGDDFTVVDAFSRVVRLGEGLTATGRMSDEAMDRAVEALSVCAEKLKKRNVVLARSVATEACRQAVNGAQFIERVKRETGIHLDIISPKEEARLAVMGCHALLEQGAGPALIFDIGGGSTELVLVSTTGGVPEILDWVSVPWGVVSLTESERAEAETPEQLNAIYTSMRAKVMASFAEFAARLPEDGGDRRLLGTSGTVTTLASVYLKLNSYDRRAVDGLHLPTAAMREISRELAGRTIDGRAEFPTIGHERADLVVAGCAILEAIFDIWPGERLGVADRGIREGILRALMASDAKRRNRRN
;
A
#
# COMPACT_ATOMS: atom_id res chain seq x y z
N MET A 1 -3.32 -41.88 61.98
CA MET A 1 -3.97 -43.17 61.72
C MET A 1 -4.88 -42.97 60.54
N GLY A 2 -4.72 -43.73 59.51
CA GLY A 2 -5.60 -43.75 58.32
C GLY A 2 -4.89 -43.49 57.01
N GLU A 3 -4.00 -44.45 56.63
CA GLU A 3 -3.54 -44.66 55.28
C GLU A 3 -4.72 -44.90 54.33
N ASN A 4 -4.67 -44.37 53.10
CA ASN A 4 -5.37 -45.00 51.99
C ASN A 4 -4.60 -44.88 50.69
N VAL A 5 -4.31 -46.04 50.22
CA VAL A 5 -3.54 -46.54 49.10
C VAL A 5 -4.20 -46.16 47.77
N ALA A 6 -3.40 -45.76 46.79
CA ALA A 6 -3.75 -45.63 45.37
C ALA A 6 -3.73 -47.00 44.67
N PRO A 7 -4.57 -47.27 43.70
CA PRO A 7 -4.38 -48.38 42.77
C PRO A 7 -3.77 -47.97 41.43
N SER A 8 -2.83 -48.80 40.98
CA SER A 8 -2.11 -48.76 39.71
C SER A 8 -2.94 -49.10 38.49
N PRO A 9 -2.49 -48.75 37.25
CA PRO A 9 -3.28 -48.78 36.04
C PRO A 9 -3.26 -50.13 35.31
N GLN A 10 -4.41 -50.50 34.76
CA GLN A 10 -4.58 -51.66 33.87
C GLN A 10 -4.18 -51.30 32.42
N LYS A 11 -3.39 -52.19 31.79
CA LYS A 11 -3.03 -52.23 30.39
C LYS A 11 -4.24 -52.57 29.52
N GLY A 12 -4.62 -51.67 28.61
CA GLY A 12 -5.61 -51.89 27.56
C GLY A 12 -4.96 -52.04 26.17
N ARG A 13 -5.32 -53.13 25.53
CA ARG A 13 -4.80 -53.68 24.26
C ARG A 13 -4.97 -52.75 23.06
N GLY A 14 -3.95 -52.75 22.21
CA GLY A 14 -3.87 -52.01 20.93
C GLY A 14 -4.91 -52.45 19.89
N ARG A 15 -5.49 -51.47 19.24
CA ARG A 15 -6.25 -51.64 17.99
C ARG A 15 -5.41 -50.97 16.85
N LYS A 16 -4.93 -51.83 15.96
CA LYS A 16 -4.27 -51.46 14.70
C LYS A 16 -5.30 -50.75 13.79
N ARG A 17 -5.07 -49.48 13.46
CA ARG A 17 -5.76 -48.79 12.36
C ARG A 17 -5.07 -49.03 11.05
N LYS A 18 -5.77 -49.59 10.08
CA LYS A 18 -5.38 -49.77 8.69
C LYS A 18 -5.26 -48.44 7.97
N LYS A 19 -4.17 -48.23 7.25
CA LYS A 19 -3.98 -47.15 6.28
C LYS A 19 -4.82 -47.39 5.02
N PRO A 20 -5.44 -46.36 4.40
CA PRO A 20 -6.03 -46.47 3.07
C PRO A 20 -4.95 -46.39 1.97
N PRO A 21 -5.23 -46.92 0.76
CA PRO A 21 -4.22 -47.08 -0.30
C PRO A 21 -3.92 -45.75 -1.02
N ARG A 22 -2.65 -45.62 -1.38
CA ARG A 22 -2.08 -44.58 -2.22
C ARG A 22 -2.60 -44.74 -3.64
N ARG A 23 -3.26 -43.73 -4.20
CA ARG A 23 -3.53 -43.64 -5.65
C ARG A 23 -2.32 -43.00 -6.32
N GLU A 24 -1.63 -43.77 -7.15
CA GLU A 24 -0.68 -43.31 -8.16
C GLU A 24 -1.47 -42.66 -9.30
N ASN A 25 -1.15 -41.44 -9.64
CA ASN A 25 -1.52 -40.83 -10.91
C ASN A 25 -0.25 -40.72 -11.75
N ALA A 26 -0.19 -41.53 -12.78
CA ALA A 26 0.82 -41.51 -13.81
C ALA A 26 0.66 -40.29 -14.72
N ALA A 27 1.80 -39.68 -15.06
CA ALA A 27 1.91 -38.66 -16.09
C ALA A 27 1.86 -39.31 -17.49
N PRO A 28 1.26 -38.70 -18.51
CA PRO A 28 1.43 -39.16 -19.88
C PRO A 28 2.64 -38.51 -20.52
N THR A 29 3.44 -39.41 -21.08
CA THR A 29 4.62 -39.21 -21.92
C THR A 29 4.30 -38.49 -23.23
N ALA A 30 5.21 -37.60 -23.62
CA ALA A 30 5.31 -37.04 -24.96
C ALA A 30 5.75 -38.11 -25.97
N ALA A 31 4.99 -38.34 -27.02
CA ALA A 31 5.48 -38.81 -28.32
C ALA A 31 4.39 -38.78 -29.39
N LYS A 32 4.81 -38.38 -30.59
CA LYS A 32 4.18 -38.48 -31.90
C LYS A 32 3.24 -37.38 -32.35
N LEU A 33 3.80 -36.53 -33.16
CA LEU A 33 3.26 -36.24 -34.50
C LEU A 33 4.39 -35.57 -35.33
N GLN A 34 5.10 -36.43 -36.05
CA GLN A 34 5.87 -36.09 -37.24
C GLN A 34 5.07 -36.58 -38.46
N GLN A 35 5.22 -35.84 -39.56
CA GLN A 35 4.95 -36.21 -40.98
C GLN A 35 3.56 -35.86 -41.53
N ALA A 36 3.56 -34.79 -42.32
CA ALA A 36 3.04 -34.86 -43.71
C ALA A 36 3.82 -33.83 -44.54
N SER A 37 4.56 -34.41 -45.47
CA SER A 37 5.42 -33.79 -46.47
C SER A 37 4.65 -33.29 -47.68
N ALA A 38 5.14 -32.20 -48.27
CA ALA A 38 5.52 -31.98 -49.66
C ALA A 38 4.51 -32.31 -50.77
N GLU A 39 4.23 -31.33 -51.59
CA GLU A 39 4.52 -31.27 -53.04
C GLU A 39 3.71 -30.15 -53.72
N GLY A 40 4.34 -29.39 -54.57
CA GLY A 40 3.68 -28.38 -55.40
C GLY A 40 4.67 -27.38 -56.01
N ALA A 41 5.43 -27.85 -57.01
CA ALA A 41 6.46 -27.07 -57.71
C ALA A 41 5.92 -26.04 -58.70
N ALA A 42 6.65 -24.97 -58.84
CA ALA A 42 7.03 -24.21 -60.06
C ALA A 42 5.93 -23.54 -60.91
N ARG A 43 6.01 -22.22 -60.98
CA ARG A 43 6.19 -21.47 -62.22
C ARG A 43 6.74 -20.08 -61.98
N ALA A 44 7.94 -19.85 -62.54
CA ALA A 44 8.60 -18.58 -62.64
C ALA A 44 7.89 -17.65 -63.62
N HIS A 45 7.67 -16.40 -63.24
CA HIS A 45 7.60 -15.28 -64.17
C HIS A 45 8.43 -14.11 -63.58
N THR A 46 9.54 -13.88 -64.27
CA THR A 46 10.40 -12.72 -64.10
C THR A 46 9.66 -11.44 -64.54
N SER A 47 9.51 -10.46 -63.64
CA SER A 47 9.33 -9.07 -64.06
C SER A 47 10.20 -8.19 -63.14
N ASN A 48 11.19 -7.60 -63.80
CA ASN A 48 12.15 -6.67 -63.31
C ASN A 48 11.49 -5.33 -63.02
N THR A 49 11.31 -4.96 -61.75
CA THR A 49 11.02 -3.59 -61.36
C THR A 49 11.81 -3.24 -60.11
N SER A 50 12.69 -2.26 -60.26
CA SER A 50 13.48 -1.66 -59.18
C SER A 50 12.66 -1.25 -58.00
N PRO A 51 13.14 -1.42 -56.74
CA PRO A 51 12.44 -0.94 -55.56
C PRO A 51 12.56 0.58 -55.44
N LYS A 52 11.45 1.29 -55.66
CA LYS A 52 11.31 2.66 -55.16
C LYS A 52 11.27 2.58 -53.61
N ALA A 53 12.25 3.25 -53.03
CA ALA A 53 12.26 3.53 -51.61
C ALA A 53 10.97 4.29 -51.22
N ALA A 54 10.04 3.59 -50.55
CA ALA A 54 8.90 4.19 -49.89
C ALA A 54 9.11 4.07 -48.37
N ASN A 55 9.91 4.94 -47.81
CA ASN A 55 9.91 5.23 -46.39
C ASN A 55 8.80 6.24 -46.10
N GLY A 56 7.68 5.77 -45.71
CA GLY A 56 6.55 6.55 -45.25
C GLY A 56 5.61 5.70 -44.43
N PHE A 57 5.90 5.47 -43.15
CA PHE A 57 4.89 4.99 -42.21
C PHE A 57 3.77 6.01 -42.15
N GLY A 58 2.55 5.63 -42.51
CA GLY A 58 1.38 6.49 -42.44
C GLY A 58 1.04 6.87 -40.98
N PRO A 59 0.24 7.93 -40.75
CA PRO A 59 -0.20 8.34 -39.41
C PRO A 59 -0.85 7.20 -38.59
N ALA A 60 -1.53 6.24 -39.26
CA ALA A 60 -2.14 5.07 -38.63
C ALA A 60 -1.09 4.05 -38.15
N ASP A 61 -0.01 3.83 -38.92
CA ASP A 61 1.08 2.92 -38.54
C ASP A 61 1.85 3.48 -37.34
N ASN A 62 2.06 4.78 -37.31
CA ASN A 62 2.68 5.47 -36.18
C ASN A 62 1.81 5.39 -34.92
N ALA A 63 0.49 5.44 -35.03
CA ALA A 63 -0.43 5.31 -33.90
C ALA A 63 -0.45 3.86 -33.34
N ALA A 64 -0.38 2.84 -34.23
CA ALA A 64 -0.29 1.45 -33.84
C ALA A 64 1.04 1.10 -33.19
N LEU A 65 2.15 1.59 -33.74
CA LEU A 65 3.49 1.44 -33.15
C LEU A 65 3.59 2.15 -31.79
N ARG A 66 2.95 3.31 -31.63
CA ARG A 66 2.88 4.05 -30.36
C ARG A 66 2.08 3.31 -29.30
N ARG A 67 0.91 2.75 -29.64
CA ARG A 67 0.12 1.89 -28.72
C ARG A 67 0.95 0.68 -28.28
N ASN A 68 1.55 -0.04 -29.19
CA ASN A 68 2.34 -1.23 -28.91
C ASN A 68 3.58 -0.94 -28.05
N TRP A 69 4.14 0.28 -28.10
CA TRP A 69 5.26 0.68 -27.27
C TRP A 69 4.80 1.13 -25.87
N LEU A 70 3.69 1.89 -25.75
CA LEU A 70 3.07 2.24 -24.47
C LEU A 70 2.72 0.98 -23.68
N ASP A 71 2.15 -0.02 -24.34
CA ASP A 71 1.81 -1.31 -23.73
C ASP A 71 3.05 -2.09 -23.21
N ARG A 72 4.25 -1.77 -23.70
CA ARG A 72 5.51 -2.41 -23.30
C ARG A 72 6.31 -1.63 -22.28
N THR A 73 6.10 -0.32 -22.15
CA THR A 73 6.88 0.52 -21.22
C THR A 73 6.44 0.26 -19.79
N ALA A 74 7.40 -0.17 -18.96
CA ALA A 74 7.18 -0.36 -17.54
C ALA A 74 7.61 0.89 -16.75
N TYR A 75 6.75 1.34 -15.86
CA TYR A 75 6.96 2.44 -14.92
C TYR A 75 7.00 1.87 -13.52
N ALA A 76 7.72 2.52 -12.62
CA ALA A 76 7.74 2.10 -11.22
C ALA A 76 7.60 3.27 -10.25
N ALA A 77 6.90 3.00 -9.17
CA ALA A 77 6.81 3.84 -7.99
C ALA A 77 7.34 3.07 -6.79
N LEU A 78 8.36 3.60 -6.13
CA LEU A 78 8.88 3.09 -4.88
C LEU A 78 8.62 4.11 -3.78
N ASP A 79 8.08 3.63 -2.66
CA ASP A 79 7.77 4.41 -1.48
C ASP A 79 8.46 3.77 -0.27
N LEU A 80 9.39 4.49 0.34
CA LEU A 80 10.03 4.13 1.58
C LEU A 80 9.45 4.97 2.72
N GLY A 81 8.46 4.40 3.37
CA GLY A 81 7.80 5.00 4.53
C GLY A 81 8.50 4.70 5.85
N THR A 82 7.95 5.23 6.92
CA THR A 82 8.44 5.00 8.29
C THR A 82 8.35 3.54 8.72
N ASN A 83 7.34 2.80 8.25
CA ASN A 83 7.12 1.40 8.61
C ASN A 83 7.39 0.41 7.47
N ASN A 84 7.13 0.80 6.23
CA ASN A 84 7.12 -0.12 5.09
C ASN A 84 7.98 0.38 3.93
N CYS A 85 8.63 -0.55 3.23
CA CYS A 85 9.17 -0.35 1.89
C CYS A 85 8.22 -0.98 0.87
N ARG A 86 7.71 -0.19 -0.08
CA ARG A 86 6.70 -0.62 -1.06
C ARG A 86 7.13 -0.26 -2.47
N LEU A 87 7.00 -1.21 -3.40
CA LEU A 87 7.24 -1.02 -4.84
C LEU A 87 6.00 -1.40 -5.62
N LEU A 88 5.65 -0.61 -6.62
CA LEU A 88 4.62 -0.91 -7.60
C LEU A 88 5.18 -0.70 -8.99
N ILE A 89 5.11 -1.74 -9.84
CA ILE A 89 5.53 -1.68 -11.25
C ILE A 89 4.29 -1.87 -12.10
N ALA A 90 4.07 -0.96 -13.07
CA ALA A 90 2.89 -0.97 -13.91
C ALA A 90 3.23 -0.59 -15.35
N ARG A 91 2.31 -0.91 -16.26
CA ARG A 91 2.31 -0.44 -17.66
C ARG A 91 1.08 0.42 -17.88
N ALA A 92 1.20 1.43 -18.72
CA ALA A 92 0.04 2.19 -19.14
C ALA A 92 -0.94 1.27 -19.87
N GLY A 93 -2.23 1.41 -19.60
CA GLY A 93 -3.27 0.58 -20.24
C GLY A 93 -4.63 1.24 -20.12
N GLY A 94 -5.28 1.50 -21.26
CA GLY A 94 -6.59 2.17 -21.30
C GLY A 94 -6.58 3.53 -20.59
N ASP A 95 -7.56 3.75 -19.73
CA ASP A 95 -7.73 5.01 -18.99
C ASP A 95 -6.90 5.07 -17.69
N ASP A 96 -6.25 3.98 -17.30
CA ASP A 96 -5.43 3.89 -16.09
C ASP A 96 -4.15 3.07 -16.39
N PHE A 97 -3.73 2.19 -15.50
CA PHE A 97 -2.57 1.33 -15.68
C PHE A 97 -2.83 -0.11 -15.20
N THR A 98 -2.05 -1.04 -15.75
CA THR A 98 -2.05 -2.45 -15.34
C THR A 98 -0.83 -2.75 -14.49
N VAL A 99 -1.04 -3.25 -13.26
CA VAL A 99 0.04 -3.68 -12.37
C VAL A 99 0.68 -4.95 -12.91
N VAL A 100 2.01 -4.96 -13.08
CA VAL A 100 2.80 -6.11 -13.56
C VAL A 100 3.64 -6.75 -12.47
N ASP A 101 3.98 -6.01 -11.41
CA ASP A 101 4.69 -6.54 -10.24
C ASP A 101 4.48 -5.60 -9.05
N ALA A 102 4.57 -6.17 -7.85
CA ALA A 102 4.51 -5.41 -6.61
C ALA A 102 5.43 -6.04 -5.56
N PHE A 103 5.85 -5.23 -4.59
CA PHE A 103 6.59 -5.69 -3.43
C PHE A 103 6.19 -4.83 -2.22
N SER A 104 6.11 -5.47 -1.06
CA SER A 104 5.89 -4.79 0.22
C SER A 104 6.63 -5.56 1.31
N ARG A 105 7.37 -4.83 2.15
CA ARG A 105 8.06 -5.38 3.31
C ARG A 105 7.99 -4.39 4.46
N VAL A 106 7.67 -4.89 5.65
CA VAL A 106 7.81 -4.14 6.90
C VAL A 106 9.30 -3.98 7.20
N VAL A 107 9.78 -2.76 7.32
CA VAL A 107 11.19 -2.42 7.58
C VAL A 107 11.38 -1.70 8.90
N ARG A 108 10.30 -1.13 9.47
CA ARG A 108 10.30 -0.37 10.75
C ARG A 108 11.43 0.67 10.79
N LEU A 109 11.59 1.43 9.69
CA LEU A 109 12.68 2.39 9.55
C LEU A 109 12.65 3.48 10.63
N GLY A 110 11.45 3.86 11.07
CA GLY A 110 11.26 4.86 12.13
C GLY A 110 11.26 4.31 13.55
N GLU A 111 11.58 3.02 13.75
CA GLU A 111 11.64 2.44 15.08
C GLU A 111 12.67 3.16 15.96
N GLY A 112 12.23 3.66 17.12
CA GLY A 112 13.08 4.43 18.06
C GLY A 112 13.40 5.86 17.63
N LEU A 113 12.93 6.31 16.44
CA LEU A 113 13.24 7.63 15.91
C LEU A 113 12.68 8.76 16.80
N THR A 114 11.46 8.60 17.30
CA THR A 114 10.81 9.59 18.18
C THR A 114 11.64 9.90 19.43
N ALA A 115 12.31 8.89 20.00
CA ALA A 115 13.10 9.03 21.20
C ALA A 115 14.54 9.51 20.93
N THR A 116 15.14 9.13 19.80
CA THR A 116 16.56 9.32 19.52
C THR A 116 16.87 10.42 18.51
N GLY A 117 15.90 10.80 17.69
CA GLY A 117 16.07 11.67 16.54
C GLY A 117 16.90 11.04 15.41
N ARG A 118 17.21 9.73 15.49
CA ARG A 118 18.07 9.00 14.52
C ARG A 118 17.47 7.65 14.16
N MET A 119 17.63 7.25 12.92
CA MET A 119 17.38 5.87 12.50
C MET A 119 18.50 4.97 13.02
N SER A 120 18.14 3.80 13.58
CA SER A 120 19.14 2.81 14.01
C SER A 120 19.82 2.13 12.82
N ASP A 121 21.03 1.59 13.04
CA ASP A 121 21.75 0.88 11.98
C ASP A 121 21.00 -0.37 11.54
N GLU A 122 20.37 -1.10 12.46
CA GLU A 122 19.57 -2.28 12.16
C GLU A 122 18.32 -1.95 11.33
N ALA A 123 17.66 -0.82 11.61
CA ALA A 123 16.51 -0.36 10.82
C ALA A 123 16.94 0.05 9.40
N MET A 124 18.08 0.74 9.29
CA MET A 124 18.67 1.08 7.99
C MET A 124 19.09 -0.17 7.21
N ASP A 125 19.67 -1.19 7.86
CA ASP A 125 20.03 -2.46 7.22
C ASP A 125 18.80 -3.19 6.66
N ARG A 126 17.73 -3.33 7.45
CA ARG A 126 16.45 -3.91 6.98
C ARG A 126 15.89 -3.17 5.77
N ALA A 127 15.99 -1.85 5.76
CA ALA A 127 15.52 -1.03 4.64
C ALA A 127 16.40 -1.23 3.39
N VAL A 128 17.73 -1.27 3.52
CA VAL A 128 18.66 -1.54 2.41
C VAL A 128 18.41 -2.93 1.79
N GLU A 129 18.20 -3.95 2.61
CA GLU A 129 17.84 -5.29 2.12
C GLU A 129 16.54 -5.28 1.29
N ALA A 130 15.50 -4.58 1.79
CA ALA A 130 14.25 -4.45 1.06
C ALA A 130 14.42 -3.68 -0.26
N LEU A 131 15.22 -2.62 -0.26
CA LEU A 131 15.54 -1.82 -1.44
C LEU A 131 16.39 -2.59 -2.45
N SER A 132 17.28 -3.48 -2.01
CA SER A 132 18.04 -4.39 -2.89
C SER A 132 17.11 -5.30 -3.68
N VAL A 133 16.09 -5.88 -3.04
CA VAL A 133 15.05 -6.67 -3.72
C VAL A 133 14.28 -5.79 -4.72
N CYS A 134 13.99 -4.55 -4.36
CA CYS A 134 13.34 -3.60 -5.28
C CYS A 134 14.23 -3.34 -6.52
N ALA A 135 15.52 -3.10 -6.34
CA ALA A 135 16.48 -2.88 -7.45
C ALA A 135 16.51 -4.06 -8.42
N GLU A 136 16.54 -5.30 -7.90
CA GLU A 136 16.47 -6.51 -8.74
C GLU A 136 15.17 -6.59 -9.53
N LYS A 137 14.02 -6.28 -8.90
CA LYS A 137 12.72 -6.26 -9.58
C LYS A 137 12.65 -5.19 -10.67
N LEU A 138 13.16 -3.98 -10.41
CA LEU A 138 13.23 -2.90 -11.41
C LEU A 138 14.03 -3.36 -12.64
N LYS A 139 15.20 -3.97 -12.43
CA LYS A 139 16.04 -4.52 -13.48
C LYS A 139 15.35 -5.66 -14.23
N LYS A 140 14.80 -6.65 -13.51
CA LYS A 140 14.11 -7.82 -14.09
C LYS A 140 12.90 -7.44 -14.95
N ARG A 141 12.18 -6.37 -14.59
CA ARG A 141 11.00 -5.89 -15.32
C ARG A 141 11.32 -4.86 -16.42
N ASN A 142 12.61 -4.56 -16.64
CA ASN A 142 13.07 -3.56 -17.61
C ASN A 142 12.33 -2.22 -17.44
N VAL A 143 12.28 -1.72 -16.20
CA VAL A 143 11.62 -0.46 -15.89
C VAL A 143 12.37 0.69 -16.58
N VAL A 144 11.63 1.50 -17.33
CA VAL A 144 12.19 2.63 -18.11
C VAL A 144 12.19 3.92 -17.29
N LEU A 145 11.12 4.15 -16.55
CA LEU A 145 10.98 5.33 -15.70
C LEU A 145 10.55 4.90 -14.30
N ALA A 146 11.31 5.30 -13.32
CA ALA A 146 11.01 5.09 -11.91
C ALA A 146 11.08 6.40 -11.14
N ARG A 147 10.23 6.55 -10.14
CA ARG A 147 10.37 7.55 -9.07
C ARG A 147 10.36 6.82 -7.74
N SER A 148 11.40 7.06 -6.96
CA SER A 148 11.58 6.46 -5.65
C SER A 148 11.59 7.58 -4.62
N VAL A 149 10.70 7.50 -3.65
CA VAL A 149 10.55 8.54 -2.62
C VAL A 149 10.79 7.96 -1.23
N ALA A 150 11.28 8.82 -0.34
CA ALA A 150 11.36 8.57 1.09
C ALA A 150 10.55 9.65 1.82
N THR A 151 9.89 9.27 2.91
CA THR A 151 8.94 10.13 3.61
C THR A 151 9.41 10.47 5.02
N GLU A 152 8.52 10.52 6.00
CA GLU A 152 8.71 11.13 7.31
C GLU A 152 9.96 10.65 8.07
N ALA A 153 10.25 9.34 8.12
CA ALA A 153 11.41 8.84 8.86
C ALA A 153 12.74 9.43 8.33
N CYS A 154 12.90 9.49 7.01
CA CYS A 154 14.10 10.08 6.40
C CYS A 154 14.13 11.60 6.53
N ARG A 155 12.96 12.23 6.60
CA ARG A 155 12.80 13.68 6.73
C ARG A 155 13.17 14.18 8.13
N GLN A 156 12.75 13.44 9.17
CA GLN A 156 13.00 13.76 10.57
C GLN A 156 14.40 13.37 11.07
N ALA A 157 14.93 12.25 10.60
CA ALA A 157 16.16 11.71 11.13
C ALA A 157 17.38 12.58 10.81
N VAL A 158 18.21 12.88 11.81
CA VAL A 158 19.46 13.63 11.62
C VAL A 158 20.46 12.91 10.71
N ASN A 159 20.35 11.58 10.57
CA ASN A 159 21.13 10.75 9.65
C ASN A 159 20.38 10.39 8.35
N GLY A 160 19.26 11.05 8.06
CA GLY A 160 18.46 10.78 6.86
C GLY A 160 19.25 10.95 5.54
N ALA A 161 19.96 12.06 5.38
CA ALA A 161 20.79 12.32 4.19
C ALA A 161 21.89 11.26 4.01
N GLN A 162 22.57 10.86 5.10
CA GLN A 162 23.60 9.82 5.05
C GLN A 162 23.00 8.45 4.64
N PHE A 163 21.82 8.13 5.10
CA PHE A 163 21.10 6.92 4.72
C PHE A 163 20.74 6.94 3.22
N ILE A 164 20.25 8.05 2.66
CA ILE A 164 19.97 8.18 1.21
C ILE A 164 21.22 7.91 0.37
N GLU A 165 22.35 8.45 0.76
CA GLU A 165 23.62 8.21 0.06
C GLU A 165 24.09 6.74 0.18
N ARG A 166 23.87 6.12 1.34
CA ARG A 166 24.12 4.69 1.55
C ARG A 166 23.24 3.83 0.61
N VAL A 167 21.94 4.11 0.54
CA VAL A 167 21.02 3.41 -0.36
C VAL A 167 21.49 3.52 -1.82
N LYS A 168 21.82 4.72 -2.28
CA LYS A 168 22.32 4.94 -3.64
C LYS A 168 23.57 4.14 -3.94
N ARG A 169 24.53 4.13 -3.01
CA ARG A 169 25.79 3.40 -3.16
C ARG A 169 25.58 1.88 -3.21
N GLU A 170 24.72 1.32 -2.34
CA GLU A 170 24.57 -0.11 -2.16
C GLU A 170 23.55 -0.74 -3.11
N THR A 171 22.51 -0.01 -3.50
CA THR A 171 21.42 -0.54 -4.33
C THR A 171 21.31 0.09 -5.71
N GLY A 172 21.95 1.23 -5.94
CA GLY A 172 21.79 2.03 -7.15
C GLY A 172 20.45 2.78 -7.22
N ILE A 173 19.57 2.67 -6.21
CA ILE A 173 18.31 3.40 -6.16
C ILE A 173 18.57 4.82 -5.68
N HIS A 174 18.04 5.79 -6.40
CA HIS A 174 18.02 7.19 -5.98
C HIS A 174 16.68 7.51 -5.31
N LEU A 175 16.72 7.78 -3.99
CA LEU A 175 15.56 8.17 -3.21
C LEU A 175 15.47 9.69 -3.09
N ASP A 176 14.30 10.25 -3.38
CA ASP A 176 13.99 11.65 -3.13
C ASP A 176 13.24 11.78 -1.80
N ILE A 177 13.77 12.54 -0.84
CA ILE A 177 13.00 12.89 0.36
C ILE A 177 11.96 13.93 -0.04
N ILE A 178 10.68 13.54 -0.05
CA ILE A 178 9.60 14.43 -0.45
C ILE A 178 9.05 15.24 0.74
N SER A 179 8.56 16.45 0.43
CA SER A 179 7.88 17.28 1.43
C SER A 179 6.51 16.69 1.81
N PRO A 180 5.97 17.02 3.02
CA PRO A 180 4.61 16.62 3.40
C PRO A 180 3.54 17.07 2.39
N LYS A 181 3.71 18.26 1.80
CA LYS A 181 2.80 18.76 0.75
C LYS A 181 2.79 17.89 -0.50
N GLU A 182 3.97 17.43 -0.94
CA GLU A 182 4.08 16.54 -2.10
C GLU A 182 3.53 15.14 -1.77
N GLU A 183 3.74 14.67 -0.55
CA GLU A 183 3.19 13.40 -0.04
C GLU A 183 1.65 13.43 -0.08
N ALA A 184 1.01 14.46 0.50
CA ALA A 184 -0.43 14.69 0.47
C ALA A 184 -0.97 14.78 -0.99
N ARG A 185 -0.28 15.53 -1.86
CA ARG A 185 -0.67 15.66 -3.27
C ARG A 185 -0.64 14.32 -4.01
N LEU A 186 0.39 13.52 -3.79
CA LEU A 186 0.52 12.20 -4.42
C LEU A 186 -0.53 11.22 -3.90
N ALA A 187 -0.84 11.25 -2.59
CA ALA A 187 -1.89 10.44 -2.00
C ALA A 187 -3.25 10.74 -2.65
N VAL A 188 -3.64 12.03 -2.74
CA VAL A 188 -4.87 12.46 -3.43
C VAL A 188 -4.89 11.99 -4.88
N MET A 189 -3.81 12.19 -5.64
CA MET A 189 -3.72 11.73 -7.04
C MET A 189 -3.86 10.21 -7.18
N GLY A 190 -3.44 9.47 -6.16
CA GLY A 190 -3.51 8.02 -6.14
C GLY A 190 -4.90 7.46 -5.88
N CYS A 191 -5.70 8.11 -5.04
CA CYS A 191 -6.95 7.53 -4.53
C CYS A 191 -8.23 8.28 -4.90
N HIS A 192 -8.18 9.54 -5.36
CA HIS A 192 -9.37 10.38 -5.55
C HIS A 192 -10.46 9.76 -6.46
N ALA A 193 -10.09 8.90 -7.39
CA ALA A 193 -11.06 8.22 -8.26
C ALA A 193 -12.02 7.28 -7.49
N LEU A 194 -11.69 6.95 -6.22
CA LEU A 194 -12.53 6.15 -5.33
C LEU A 194 -13.41 7.02 -4.40
N LEU A 195 -13.29 8.35 -4.49
CA LEU A 195 -14.10 9.24 -3.70
C LEU A 195 -15.57 9.14 -4.13
N GLU A 196 -16.46 8.99 -3.16
CA GLU A 196 -17.90 8.96 -3.41
C GLU A 196 -18.37 10.24 -4.10
N GLN A 197 -19.27 10.08 -5.09
CA GLN A 197 -19.88 11.23 -5.76
C GLN A 197 -20.78 12.01 -4.79
N GLY A 198 -20.79 13.31 -4.87
CA GLY A 198 -21.60 14.16 -4.01
C GLY A 198 -21.26 15.64 -4.13
N ALA A 199 -22.09 16.48 -3.56
CA ALA A 199 -21.87 17.91 -3.49
C ALA A 199 -20.99 18.29 -2.28
N GLY A 200 -20.30 19.43 -2.38
CA GLY A 200 -19.46 19.94 -1.31
C GLY A 200 -18.05 19.35 -1.28
N PRO A 201 -17.25 19.80 -0.29
CA PRO A 201 -15.89 19.32 -0.11
C PRO A 201 -15.85 17.89 0.45
N ALA A 202 -14.71 17.23 0.27
CA ALA A 202 -14.44 15.93 0.83
C ALA A 202 -13.10 15.94 1.57
N LEU A 203 -12.98 15.14 2.62
CA LEU A 203 -11.73 14.95 3.34
C LEU A 203 -11.08 13.64 2.90
N ILE A 204 -9.90 13.75 2.30
CA ILE A 204 -9.02 12.61 1.99
C ILE A 204 -7.92 12.58 3.05
N PHE A 205 -7.61 11.38 3.58
CA PHE A 205 -6.56 11.25 4.56
C PHE A 205 -5.68 10.02 4.33
N ASP A 206 -4.41 10.13 4.74
CA ASP A 206 -3.44 9.03 4.75
C ASP A 206 -2.83 8.89 6.14
N ILE A 207 -3.07 7.76 6.80
CA ILE A 207 -2.48 7.44 8.10
C ILE A 207 -1.19 6.66 7.85
N GLY A 208 -0.06 7.37 7.85
CA GLY A 208 1.25 6.79 7.66
C GLY A 208 1.84 6.15 8.91
N GLY A 209 3.13 5.79 8.83
CA GLY A 209 3.88 5.28 9.99
C GLY A 209 4.33 6.38 10.93
N GLY A 210 4.82 7.50 10.40
CA GLY A 210 5.37 8.63 11.17
C GLY A 210 4.52 9.88 11.15
N SER A 211 3.65 10.05 10.16
CA SER A 211 2.77 11.21 10.01
C SER A 211 1.39 10.80 9.55
N THR A 212 0.45 11.75 9.63
CA THR A 212 -0.89 11.66 9.05
C THR A 212 -1.17 12.92 8.27
N GLU A 213 -1.54 12.74 7.00
CA GLU A 213 -1.93 13.80 6.09
C GLU A 213 -3.46 13.89 6.02
N LEU A 214 -4.02 15.09 6.23
CA LEU A 214 -5.42 15.42 6.00
C LEU A 214 -5.50 16.43 4.85
N VAL A 215 -6.33 16.15 3.85
CA VAL A 215 -6.48 17.00 2.66
C VAL A 215 -7.95 17.26 2.37
N LEU A 216 -8.36 18.51 2.52
CA LEU A 216 -9.68 18.97 2.11
C LEU A 216 -9.65 19.24 0.59
N VAL A 217 -10.56 18.62 -0.14
CA VAL A 217 -10.62 18.75 -1.60
C VAL A 217 -12.00 19.18 -2.09
N SER A 218 -12.03 19.98 -3.16
CA SER A 218 -13.21 20.18 -3.99
C SER A 218 -13.23 19.20 -5.16
N THR A 219 -14.40 18.70 -5.53
CA THR A 219 -14.60 17.74 -6.64
C THR A 219 -15.46 18.29 -7.76
N THR A 220 -15.79 19.58 -7.75
CA THR A 220 -16.71 20.21 -8.71
C THR A 220 -16.17 20.26 -10.16
N GLY A 221 -14.86 20.10 -10.36
CA GLY A 221 -14.19 20.19 -11.67
C GLY A 221 -13.74 18.84 -12.27
N GLY A 222 -14.15 17.71 -11.72
CA GLY A 222 -13.73 16.38 -12.18
C GLY A 222 -12.31 15.95 -11.72
N VAL A 223 -11.36 16.89 -11.65
CA VAL A 223 -10.06 16.70 -11.02
C VAL A 223 -10.10 17.37 -9.65
N PRO A 224 -9.77 16.67 -8.56
CA PRO A 224 -9.83 17.26 -7.23
C PRO A 224 -8.89 18.45 -7.10
N GLU A 225 -9.41 19.56 -6.61
CA GLU A 225 -8.63 20.73 -6.21
C GLU A 225 -8.41 20.68 -4.70
N ILE A 226 -7.15 20.84 -4.28
CA ILE A 226 -6.80 20.89 -2.86
C ILE A 226 -7.17 22.27 -2.33
N LEU A 227 -8.13 22.32 -1.40
CA LEU A 227 -8.59 23.54 -0.75
C LEU A 227 -7.73 23.89 0.46
N ASP A 228 -7.45 22.91 1.32
CA ASP A 228 -6.59 23.02 2.50
C ASP A 228 -5.96 21.66 2.82
N TRP A 229 -4.89 21.67 3.60
CA TRP A 229 -4.22 20.44 4.01
C TRP A 229 -3.43 20.66 5.30
N VAL A 230 -3.17 19.56 6.01
CA VAL A 230 -2.25 19.51 7.13
C VAL A 230 -1.51 18.17 7.12
N SER A 231 -0.27 18.15 7.59
CA SER A 231 0.47 16.96 7.99
C SER A 231 0.82 17.10 9.46
N VAL A 232 0.44 16.11 10.27
CA VAL A 232 0.77 16.07 11.68
C VAL A 232 1.78 14.96 11.97
N PRO A 233 2.70 15.11 12.95
CA PRO A 233 3.77 14.15 13.23
C PRO A 233 3.27 12.93 14.04
N TRP A 234 2.04 12.50 13.76
CA TRP A 234 1.42 11.32 14.35
C TRP A 234 1.04 10.34 13.26
N GLY A 235 1.81 9.26 13.17
CA GLY A 235 1.49 8.05 12.45
C GLY A 235 1.41 6.88 13.41
N VAL A 236 1.16 5.67 12.89
CA VAL A 236 0.97 4.50 13.76
C VAL A 236 2.23 4.13 14.56
N VAL A 237 3.43 4.38 14.04
CA VAL A 237 4.69 4.12 14.75
C VAL A 237 4.95 5.22 15.78
N SER A 238 4.98 6.49 15.36
CA SER A 238 5.30 7.61 16.24
C SER A 238 4.32 7.75 17.42
N LEU A 239 3.03 7.52 17.17
CA LEU A 239 2.01 7.59 18.21
C LEU A 239 2.10 6.40 19.19
N THR A 240 2.34 5.17 18.70
CA THR A 240 2.60 4.00 19.56
C THR A 240 3.83 4.22 20.43
N GLU A 241 4.92 4.73 19.86
CA GLU A 241 6.14 5.01 20.62
C GLU A 241 5.98 6.10 21.67
N SER A 242 5.05 7.04 21.48
CA SER A 242 4.77 8.08 22.46
C SER A 242 4.04 7.58 23.71
N GLU A 243 3.51 6.33 23.67
CA GLU A 243 2.73 5.69 24.73
C GLU A 243 3.36 4.33 25.10
N ARG A 244 4.64 4.33 25.46
CA ARG A 244 5.41 3.10 25.74
C ARG A 244 5.06 2.40 27.07
N ALA A 245 3.85 2.54 27.58
CA ALA A 245 3.44 1.83 28.79
C ALA A 245 2.97 0.41 28.43
N GLU A 246 3.46 -0.58 29.17
CA GLU A 246 2.87 -1.91 29.17
C GLU A 246 1.47 -1.82 29.79
N ALA A 247 0.47 -2.32 29.07
CA ALA A 247 -0.91 -2.30 29.51
C ALA A 247 -1.51 -3.71 29.44
N GLU A 248 -1.90 -4.22 30.61
CA GLU A 248 -2.50 -5.53 30.74
C GLU A 248 -3.97 -5.46 31.20
N THR A 249 -4.33 -4.35 31.89
CA THR A 249 -5.70 -4.18 32.37
C THR A 249 -6.55 -3.33 31.43
N PRO A 250 -7.88 -3.53 31.40
CA PRO A 250 -8.78 -2.71 30.59
C PRO A 250 -8.66 -1.20 30.88
N GLU A 251 -8.40 -0.83 32.12
CA GLU A 251 -8.24 0.57 32.54
C GLU A 251 -6.96 1.18 31.94
N GLN A 252 -5.84 0.43 31.96
CA GLN A 252 -4.58 0.86 31.36
C GLN A 252 -4.69 1.00 29.85
N LEU A 253 -5.30 0.00 29.16
CA LEU A 253 -5.56 0.02 27.74
C LEU A 253 -6.40 1.24 27.33
N ASN A 254 -7.49 1.52 28.08
CA ASN A 254 -8.34 2.66 27.83
C ASN A 254 -7.62 3.99 28.09
N ALA A 255 -6.78 4.08 29.13
CA ALA A 255 -6.00 5.28 29.43
C ALA A 255 -5.01 5.62 28.30
N ILE A 256 -4.29 4.62 27.79
CA ILE A 256 -3.38 4.77 26.63
C ILE A 256 -4.15 5.22 25.40
N TYR A 257 -5.26 4.58 25.08
CA TYR A 257 -6.07 4.94 23.93
C TYR A 257 -6.61 6.38 24.02
N THR A 258 -7.06 6.78 25.20
CA THR A 258 -7.54 8.14 25.46
C THR A 258 -6.41 9.16 25.30
N SER A 259 -5.22 8.86 25.82
CA SER A 259 -4.02 9.70 25.67
C SER A 259 -3.64 9.86 24.20
N MET A 260 -3.58 8.77 23.44
CA MET A 260 -3.31 8.80 21.99
C MET A 260 -4.31 9.73 21.26
N ARG A 261 -5.61 9.56 21.50
CA ARG A 261 -6.64 10.42 20.88
C ARG A 261 -6.46 11.90 21.25
N ALA A 262 -6.18 12.20 22.51
CA ALA A 262 -5.98 13.58 22.98
C ALA A 262 -4.79 14.26 22.27
N LYS A 263 -3.65 13.55 22.10
CA LYS A 263 -2.49 14.06 21.37
C LYS A 263 -2.83 14.38 19.91
N VAL A 264 -3.52 13.48 19.24
CA VAL A 264 -3.92 13.65 17.84
C VAL A 264 -4.89 14.80 17.69
N MET A 265 -5.93 14.87 18.53
CA MET A 265 -6.92 15.95 18.53
C MET A 265 -6.28 17.33 18.75
N ALA A 266 -5.31 17.43 19.67
CA ALA A 266 -4.56 18.66 19.88
C ALA A 266 -3.81 19.10 18.60
N SER A 267 -3.23 18.16 17.86
CA SER A 267 -2.53 18.44 16.60
C SER A 267 -3.46 18.77 15.44
N PHE A 268 -4.71 18.33 15.49
CA PHE A 268 -5.73 18.66 14.47
C PHE A 268 -6.45 19.98 14.71
N ALA A 269 -6.33 20.58 15.90
CA ALA A 269 -7.16 21.71 16.34
C ALA A 269 -7.14 22.91 15.37
N GLU A 270 -5.97 23.32 14.90
CA GLU A 270 -5.85 24.42 13.94
C GLU A 270 -6.48 24.11 12.58
N PHE A 271 -6.31 22.89 12.10
CA PHE A 271 -6.93 22.47 10.84
C PHE A 271 -8.45 22.36 11.00
N ALA A 272 -8.92 21.78 12.11
CA ALA A 272 -10.34 21.66 12.40
C ALA A 272 -11.05 23.02 12.45
N ALA A 273 -10.40 24.04 12.99
CA ALA A 273 -10.93 25.40 13.02
C ALA A 273 -11.09 26.08 11.64
N ARG A 274 -10.42 25.55 10.61
CA ARG A 274 -10.52 26.04 9.22
C ARG A 274 -11.48 25.23 8.36
N LEU A 275 -11.98 24.09 8.86
CA LEU A 275 -12.94 23.27 8.12
C LEU A 275 -14.29 23.99 7.99
N PRO A 276 -14.99 23.86 6.85
CA PRO A 276 -16.30 24.50 6.66
C PRO A 276 -17.34 23.90 7.63
N GLU A 277 -18.10 24.76 8.28
CA GLU A 277 -19.18 24.38 9.21
C GLU A 277 -20.37 23.76 8.45
N ASP A 278 -20.73 24.36 7.30
CA ASP A 278 -21.83 23.95 6.44
C ASP A 278 -21.30 23.14 5.24
N GLY A 279 -21.03 21.86 5.45
CA GLY A 279 -20.35 21.04 4.45
C GLY A 279 -21.23 20.17 3.54
N GLY A 280 -22.56 20.23 3.63
CA GLY A 280 -23.40 19.28 2.89
C GLY A 280 -23.04 17.81 3.25
N ASP A 281 -22.98 16.93 2.28
CA ASP A 281 -22.51 15.54 2.49
C ASP A 281 -21.02 15.54 2.84
N ARG A 282 -20.71 15.24 4.11
CA ARG A 282 -19.33 15.13 4.59
C ARG A 282 -18.71 13.80 4.14
N ARG A 283 -18.12 13.81 2.97
CA ARG A 283 -17.49 12.63 2.37
C ARG A 283 -16.10 12.42 2.91
N LEU A 284 -15.77 11.15 3.17
CA LEU A 284 -14.49 10.70 3.70
C LEU A 284 -13.88 9.64 2.79
N LEU A 285 -12.60 9.76 2.50
CA LEU A 285 -11.83 8.72 1.83
C LEU A 285 -10.51 8.54 2.57
N GLY A 286 -10.32 7.35 3.14
CA GLY A 286 -9.09 6.99 3.84
C GLY A 286 -8.21 6.08 3.01
N THR A 287 -6.93 6.41 2.92
CA THR A 287 -5.89 5.51 2.42
C THR A 287 -4.97 5.13 3.57
N SER A 288 -4.51 3.96 3.61
CA SER A 288 -3.45 3.45 4.50
C SER A 288 -3.64 1.99 4.88
N GLY A 289 -2.64 1.45 5.58
CA GLY A 289 -2.72 0.12 6.20
C GLY A 289 -3.78 0.03 7.31
N THR A 290 -4.03 1.11 8.06
CA THR A 290 -5.06 1.16 9.10
C THR A 290 -6.45 0.96 8.51
N VAL A 291 -6.82 1.80 7.54
CA VAL A 291 -8.16 1.78 6.93
C VAL A 291 -8.46 0.43 6.28
N THR A 292 -7.49 -0.11 5.51
CA THR A 292 -7.65 -1.42 4.85
C THR A 292 -7.67 -2.59 5.84
N THR A 293 -6.98 -2.48 6.98
CA THR A 293 -7.02 -3.48 8.05
C THR A 293 -8.39 -3.50 8.73
N LEU A 294 -8.92 -2.33 9.12
CA LEU A 294 -10.25 -2.25 9.74
C LEU A 294 -11.35 -2.71 8.77
N ALA A 295 -11.24 -2.39 7.49
CA ALA A 295 -12.13 -2.90 6.45
C ALA A 295 -12.09 -4.44 6.37
N SER A 296 -10.90 -5.03 6.45
CA SER A 296 -10.72 -6.48 6.46
C SER A 296 -11.31 -7.15 7.71
N VAL A 297 -11.19 -6.51 8.88
CA VAL A 297 -11.81 -6.96 10.12
C VAL A 297 -13.33 -6.89 10.02
N TYR A 298 -13.87 -5.78 9.50
CA TYR A 298 -15.31 -5.62 9.26
C TYR A 298 -15.89 -6.72 8.38
N LEU A 299 -15.20 -7.05 7.29
CA LEU A 299 -15.58 -8.11 6.36
C LEU A 299 -15.27 -9.52 6.89
N LYS A 300 -14.64 -9.65 8.07
CA LYS A 300 -14.23 -10.92 8.68
C LYS A 300 -13.37 -11.77 7.74
N LEU A 301 -12.44 -11.15 7.04
CA LEU A 301 -11.57 -11.85 6.09
C LEU A 301 -10.54 -12.71 6.82
N ASN A 302 -10.28 -13.92 6.30
CA ASN A 302 -9.24 -14.82 6.81
C ASN A 302 -7.83 -14.43 6.35
N SER A 303 -7.72 -13.61 5.30
CA SER A 303 -6.48 -13.05 4.77
C SER A 303 -6.81 -11.75 4.04
N TYR A 304 -5.80 -10.91 3.87
CA TYR A 304 -5.99 -9.65 3.16
C TYR A 304 -6.37 -9.89 1.69
N ASP A 305 -7.48 -9.31 1.26
CA ASP A 305 -7.94 -9.30 -0.13
C ASP A 305 -8.18 -7.86 -0.61
N ARG A 306 -7.26 -7.37 -1.45
CA ARG A 306 -7.33 -6.03 -2.02
C ARG A 306 -8.65 -5.77 -2.76
N ARG A 307 -9.16 -6.78 -3.49
CA ARG A 307 -10.37 -6.62 -4.32
C ARG A 307 -11.61 -6.44 -3.48
N ALA A 308 -11.61 -7.00 -2.28
CA ALA A 308 -12.72 -6.89 -1.35
C ALA A 308 -12.74 -5.53 -0.64
N VAL A 309 -11.58 -4.89 -0.43
CA VAL A 309 -11.49 -3.67 0.38
C VAL A 309 -11.34 -2.38 -0.45
N ASP A 310 -10.70 -2.41 -1.62
CA ASP A 310 -10.43 -1.22 -2.44
C ASP A 310 -11.72 -0.70 -3.08
N GLY A 311 -12.14 0.51 -2.71
CA GLY A 311 -13.40 1.13 -3.15
C GLY A 311 -14.62 0.81 -2.27
N LEU A 312 -14.44 0.09 -1.16
CA LEU A 312 -15.51 -0.19 -0.20
C LEU A 312 -15.92 1.10 0.54
N HIS A 313 -17.21 1.22 0.86
CA HIS A 313 -17.75 2.30 1.69
C HIS A 313 -18.37 1.71 2.95
N LEU A 314 -17.86 2.09 4.11
CA LEU A 314 -18.20 1.50 5.41
C LEU A 314 -18.87 2.53 6.31
N PRO A 315 -19.85 2.12 7.13
CA PRO A 315 -20.41 3.00 8.17
C PRO A 315 -19.31 3.42 9.15
N THR A 316 -19.14 4.71 9.41
CA THR A 316 -18.16 5.20 10.40
C THR A 316 -18.47 4.70 11.80
N ALA A 317 -19.75 4.48 12.12
CA ALA A 317 -20.18 3.86 13.40
C ALA A 317 -19.57 2.45 13.59
N ALA A 318 -19.60 1.61 12.55
CA ALA A 318 -18.99 0.29 12.60
C ALA A 318 -17.46 0.35 12.76
N MET A 319 -16.82 1.34 12.13
CA MET A 319 -15.38 1.55 12.31
C MET A 319 -15.04 1.96 13.75
N ARG A 320 -15.86 2.80 14.38
CA ARG A 320 -15.70 3.15 15.79
C ARG A 320 -15.89 1.94 16.74
N GLU A 321 -16.84 1.04 16.43
CA GLU A 321 -17.04 -0.20 17.20
C GLU A 321 -15.80 -1.10 17.13
N ILE A 322 -15.28 -1.34 15.92
CA ILE A 322 -14.06 -2.13 15.73
C ILE A 322 -12.87 -1.46 16.42
N SER A 323 -12.72 -0.14 16.32
CA SER A 323 -11.64 0.60 16.99
C SER A 323 -11.68 0.41 18.50
N ARG A 324 -12.86 0.50 19.12
CA ARG A 324 -13.05 0.26 20.57
C ARG A 324 -12.76 -1.20 20.95
N GLU A 325 -13.22 -2.16 20.15
CA GLU A 325 -12.92 -3.56 20.35
C GLU A 325 -11.41 -3.82 20.36
N LEU A 326 -10.70 -3.33 19.35
CA LEU A 326 -9.24 -3.49 19.24
C LEU A 326 -8.49 -2.76 20.36
N ALA A 327 -8.92 -1.56 20.74
CA ALA A 327 -8.32 -0.81 21.82
C ALA A 327 -8.45 -1.51 23.18
N GLY A 328 -9.55 -2.22 23.43
CA GLY A 328 -9.79 -3.00 24.66
C GLY A 328 -9.06 -4.35 24.71
N ARG A 329 -8.34 -4.76 23.67
CA ARG A 329 -7.60 -6.03 23.64
C ARG A 329 -6.11 -5.82 23.89
N THR A 330 -5.44 -6.81 24.47
CA THR A 330 -3.98 -6.88 24.54
C THR A 330 -3.36 -7.06 23.15
N ILE A 331 -2.05 -6.89 23.02
CA ILE A 331 -1.33 -7.12 21.74
C ILE A 331 -1.59 -8.54 21.23
N ASP A 332 -1.50 -9.56 22.08
CA ASP A 332 -1.77 -10.94 21.69
C ASP A 332 -3.21 -11.14 21.24
N GLY A 333 -4.18 -10.55 21.96
CA GLY A 333 -5.59 -10.61 21.58
C GLY A 333 -5.90 -9.91 20.24
N ARG A 334 -5.13 -8.90 19.84
CA ARG A 334 -5.20 -8.27 18.53
C ARG A 334 -4.56 -9.12 17.44
N ALA A 335 -3.47 -9.83 17.77
CA ALA A 335 -2.77 -10.71 16.84
C ALA A 335 -3.61 -11.93 16.42
N GLU A 336 -4.64 -12.31 17.20
CA GLU A 336 -5.60 -13.36 16.84
C GLU A 336 -6.46 -13.02 15.61
N PHE A 337 -6.60 -11.74 15.26
CA PHE A 337 -7.30 -11.35 14.03
C PHE A 337 -6.44 -11.73 12.81
N PRO A 338 -6.94 -12.58 11.89
CA PRO A 338 -6.13 -13.10 10.78
C PRO A 338 -5.52 -12.03 9.87
N THR A 339 -6.18 -10.86 9.78
CA THR A 339 -5.74 -9.75 8.93
C THR A 339 -4.87 -8.72 9.65
N ILE A 340 -4.68 -8.84 10.96
CA ILE A 340 -3.78 -8.00 11.77
C ILE A 340 -2.44 -8.72 11.96
N GLY A 341 -2.47 -9.91 12.60
CA GLY A 341 -1.29 -10.70 12.90
C GLY A 341 -0.30 -9.98 13.84
N HIS A 342 0.77 -10.67 14.21
CA HIS A 342 1.78 -10.13 15.15
C HIS A 342 2.52 -8.89 14.62
N GLU A 343 2.68 -8.74 13.30
CA GLU A 343 3.43 -7.63 12.71
C GLU A 343 2.77 -6.25 12.87
N ARG A 344 1.44 -6.22 13.11
CA ARG A 344 0.63 -4.99 13.19
C ARG A 344 -0.13 -4.83 14.50
N ALA A 345 -0.15 -5.85 15.35
CA ALA A 345 -0.95 -5.87 16.57
C ALA A 345 -0.56 -4.74 17.56
N ASP A 346 0.71 -4.34 17.55
CA ASP A 346 1.23 -3.24 18.33
C ASP A 346 0.81 -1.86 17.79
N LEU A 347 0.67 -1.72 16.46
CA LEU A 347 0.45 -0.45 15.77
C LEU A 347 -1.03 -0.12 15.51
N VAL A 348 -1.90 -1.13 15.47
CA VAL A 348 -3.29 -0.94 15.00
C VAL A 348 -4.10 0.01 15.87
N VAL A 349 -3.84 0.05 17.18
CA VAL A 349 -4.56 0.91 18.15
C VAL A 349 -4.25 2.38 17.93
N ALA A 350 -3.00 2.71 17.64
CA ALA A 350 -2.63 4.07 17.26
C ALA A 350 -3.37 4.51 15.98
N GLY A 351 -3.47 3.60 15.00
CA GLY A 351 -4.27 3.85 13.80
C GLY A 351 -5.76 4.08 14.09
N CYS A 352 -6.34 3.31 15.01
CA CYS A 352 -7.71 3.50 15.47
C CYS A 352 -7.91 4.86 16.17
N ALA A 353 -6.97 5.26 17.03
CA ALA A 353 -7.01 6.54 17.72
C ALA A 353 -6.98 7.75 16.75
N ILE A 354 -6.11 7.67 15.72
CA ILE A 354 -6.02 8.67 14.67
C ILE A 354 -7.33 8.73 13.87
N LEU A 355 -7.85 7.57 13.46
CA LEU A 355 -9.07 7.48 12.67
C LEU A 355 -10.29 8.04 13.41
N GLU A 356 -10.44 7.74 14.71
CA GLU A 356 -11.52 8.30 15.51
C GLU A 356 -11.40 9.83 15.66
N ALA A 357 -10.18 10.35 15.82
CA ALA A 357 -9.95 11.79 15.85
C ALA A 357 -10.33 12.47 14.52
N ILE A 358 -10.08 11.81 13.38
CA ILE A 358 -10.53 12.27 12.06
C ILE A 358 -12.06 12.32 12.00
N PHE A 359 -12.74 11.28 12.47
CA PHE A 359 -14.21 11.26 12.51
C PHE A 359 -14.81 12.32 13.44
N ASP A 360 -14.09 12.74 14.48
CA ASP A 360 -14.55 13.80 15.38
C ASP A 360 -14.49 15.18 14.73
N ILE A 361 -13.45 15.47 13.95
CA ILE A 361 -13.32 16.77 13.26
C ILE A 361 -14.09 16.82 11.94
N TRP A 362 -14.37 15.66 11.31
CA TRP A 362 -15.12 15.56 10.05
C TRP A 362 -16.13 14.41 10.13
N PRO A 363 -17.30 14.62 10.80
CA PRO A 363 -18.28 13.57 11.04
C PRO A 363 -19.08 13.21 9.77
N GLY A 364 -18.52 12.31 8.97
CA GLY A 364 -19.20 11.68 7.84
C GLY A 364 -19.88 10.38 8.25
N GLU A 365 -20.97 10.00 7.58
CA GLU A 365 -21.68 8.74 7.86
C GLU A 365 -20.93 7.53 7.35
N ARG A 366 -20.17 7.70 6.28
CA ARG A 366 -19.48 6.62 5.57
C ARG A 366 -18.01 6.97 5.33
N LEU A 367 -17.17 5.94 5.45
CA LEU A 367 -15.76 5.99 5.11
C LEU A 367 -15.52 5.23 3.81
N GLY A 368 -15.05 5.90 2.77
CA GLY A 368 -14.47 5.26 1.59
C GLY A 368 -13.10 4.69 1.91
N VAL A 369 -12.83 3.48 1.42
CA VAL A 369 -11.57 2.74 1.64
C VAL A 369 -10.75 2.73 0.36
N ALA A 370 -9.52 3.22 0.41
CA ALA A 370 -8.58 3.15 -0.71
C ALA A 370 -7.35 2.31 -0.35
N ASP A 371 -7.09 1.25 -1.11
CA ASP A 371 -5.79 0.56 -1.14
C ASP A 371 -4.92 1.11 -2.28
N ARG A 372 -5.01 2.41 -2.47
CA ARG A 372 -4.27 3.23 -3.44
C ARG A 372 -3.82 4.50 -2.74
N GLY A 373 -2.64 4.98 -3.07
CA GLY A 373 -2.08 6.17 -2.41
C GLY A 373 -0.89 6.71 -3.19
N ILE A 374 0.18 7.05 -2.48
CA ILE A 374 1.38 7.69 -3.03
C ILE A 374 1.92 6.99 -4.27
N ARG A 375 2.02 5.65 -4.28
CA ARG A 375 2.58 4.88 -5.40
C ARG A 375 1.76 5.01 -6.67
N GLU A 376 0.44 4.93 -6.57
CA GLU A 376 -0.47 5.11 -7.68
C GLU A 376 -0.42 6.56 -8.19
N GLY A 377 -0.30 7.53 -7.27
CA GLY A 377 -0.10 8.94 -7.62
C GLY A 377 1.22 9.19 -8.37
N ILE A 378 2.30 8.57 -7.94
CA ILE A 378 3.60 8.63 -8.63
C ILE A 378 3.48 8.04 -10.05
N LEU A 379 2.86 6.85 -10.18
CA LEU A 379 2.70 6.21 -11.49
C LEU A 379 1.91 7.08 -12.46
N ARG A 380 0.78 7.67 -12.02
CA ARG A 380 -0.02 8.59 -12.85
C ARG A 380 0.77 9.82 -13.26
N ALA A 381 1.53 10.41 -12.33
CA ALA A 381 2.38 11.56 -12.62
C ALA A 381 3.49 11.23 -13.63
N LEU A 382 4.15 10.08 -13.51
CA LEU A 382 5.18 9.63 -14.45
C LEU A 382 4.60 9.41 -15.85
N MET A 383 3.50 8.69 -15.96
CA MET A 383 2.85 8.38 -17.23
C MET A 383 2.35 9.66 -17.94
N ALA A 384 1.71 10.56 -17.19
CA ALA A 384 1.27 11.86 -17.73
C ALA A 384 2.45 12.73 -18.21
N SER A 385 3.54 12.77 -17.45
CA SER A 385 4.75 13.52 -17.84
C SER A 385 5.39 12.95 -19.09
N ASP A 386 5.49 11.63 -19.19
CA ASP A 386 6.07 10.95 -20.34
C ASP A 386 5.21 11.15 -21.60
N ALA A 387 3.89 11.05 -21.48
CA ALA A 387 2.96 11.35 -22.58
C ALA A 387 3.14 12.80 -23.10
N LYS A 388 3.25 13.80 -22.21
CA LYS A 388 3.52 15.20 -22.57
C LYS A 388 4.85 15.38 -23.29
N ARG A 389 5.93 14.73 -22.83
CA ARG A 389 7.25 14.80 -23.47
C ARG A 389 7.25 14.24 -24.88
N ARG A 390 6.49 13.17 -25.12
CA ARG A 390 6.37 12.55 -26.45
C ARG A 390 5.58 13.41 -27.41
N ASN A 391 4.47 13.99 -26.94
CA ASN A 391 3.65 14.88 -27.77
C ASN A 391 4.41 16.15 -28.20
N ARG A 392 5.44 16.57 -27.47
CA ARG A 392 6.30 17.71 -27.82
C ARG A 392 7.43 17.37 -28.82
N ARG A 393 7.75 16.07 -28.96
CA ARG A 393 8.81 15.60 -29.88
C ARG A 393 8.29 15.20 -31.27
N ASN A 394 6.99 15.23 -31.44
CA ASN A 394 6.28 15.01 -32.69
C ASN A 394 5.65 16.30 -33.20
#